data_f86ee32c9c485f96b7fae5fe3d6ac160
#
_entry.id   f86ee32c9c485f96b7fae5fe3d6ac160
#
_cell.length_a   1.000
_cell.length_b   1.000
_cell.length_c   1.000
_cell.angle_alpha   90.00
_cell.angle_beta   90.00
_cell.angle_gamma   90.00
#
_symmetry.space_group_name_H-M   'P 1'
#
loop_
_entity.id
_entity.type
_entity.pdbx_description
1 polymer ?
#
loop_
_entity_poly.entity_id
_entity_poly.type
_entity_poly.pdbx_seq_one_letter_code
_entity_poly.pdbx_strand_id
1 'polypeptide(L)'
;MTVEEKVNITRGFKDKSNICAGNTGSIPRLNWPGMCLHDAGNGVRAAELVNSYPYALHSGASWDKNLTYKRGLHMGKEFKGKGSKSSFTL
;
A
#
# COMPACT_ATOMS: atom_id res chain seq x y z
N MET A 1 1.75 23.31 10.28
CA MET A 1 1.38 22.16 11.14
C MET A 1 1.87 22.41 12.55
N THR A 2 1.05 22.15 13.55
CA THR A 2 1.44 22.13 14.96
C THR A 2 2.32 20.90 15.26
N VAL A 3 2.96 20.86 16.42
CA VAL A 3 3.73 19.66 16.83
C VAL A 3 2.84 18.43 16.95
N GLU A 4 1.64 18.60 17.50
CA GLU A 4 0.64 17.54 17.63
C GLU A 4 0.19 16.99 16.27
N GLU A 5 -0.05 17.86 15.28
CA GLU A 5 -0.36 17.45 13.92
C GLU A 5 0.79 16.66 13.26
N LYS A 6 2.04 17.06 13.50
CA LYS A 6 3.22 16.35 13.00
C LYS A 6 3.34 14.95 13.64
N VAL A 7 3.12 14.85 14.94
CA VAL A 7 3.11 13.57 15.66
C VAL A 7 1.99 12.68 15.14
N ASN A 8 0.79 13.24 14.94
CA ASN A 8 -0.36 12.48 14.44
C ASN A 8 -0.11 11.90 13.03
N ILE A 9 0.52 12.67 12.14
CA ILE A 9 0.79 12.21 10.75
C ILE A 9 1.86 11.11 10.70
N THR A 10 2.82 11.14 11.61
CA THR A 10 3.90 10.14 11.68
C THR A 10 3.51 8.89 12.47
N ARG A 11 2.44 8.97 13.25
CA ARG A 11 1.92 7.86 14.02
C ARG A 11 1.12 6.93 13.11
N GLY A 12 1.55 5.67 13.00
CA GLY A 12 0.75 4.62 12.36
C GLY A 12 -0.35 4.10 13.29
N PHE A 13 -1.52 3.81 12.74
CA PHE A 13 -2.60 3.11 13.44
C PHE A 13 -3.37 2.20 12.50
N LYS A 14 -4.10 1.24 13.07
CA LYS A 14 -4.99 0.35 12.34
C LYS A 14 -6.42 0.86 12.44
N ASP A 15 -6.99 1.26 11.31
CA ASP A 15 -8.41 1.56 11.20
C ASP A 15 -9.17 0.28 10.79
N LYS A 16 -10.07 -0.17 11.65
CA LYS A 16 -10.87 -1.39 11.41
C LYS A 16 -11.98 -1.18 10.37
N SER A 17 -12.28 0.06 10.02
CA SER A 17 -13.33 0.40 9.05
C SER A 17 -12.89 0.27 7.60
N ASN A 18 -11.59 0.07 7.35
CA ASN A 18 -11.03 -0.04 6.01
C ASN A 18 -10.11 -1.25 5.85
N ILE A 19 -9.77 -1.57 4.59
CA ILE A 19 -8.92 -2.71 4.22
C ILE A 19 -7.41 -2.43 4.37
N CYS A 20 -7.01 -1.23 4.80
CA CYS A 20 -5.62 -0.85 4.89
C CYS A 20 -4.89 -1.66 5.97
N ALA A 21 -3.64 -2.07 5.72
CA ALA A 21 -2.79 -2.70 6.71
C ALA A 21 -2.44 -1.73 7.84
N GLY A 22 -2.27 -0.45 7.50
CA GLY A 22 -2.07 0.65 8.43
C GLY A 22 -2.57 1.96 7.84
N ASN A 23 -2.67 2.96 8.68
CA ASN A 23 -3.10 4.31 8.29
C ASN A 23 -2.20 5.35 8.95
N THR A 24 -1.98 6.48 8.29
CA THR A 24 -1.45 7.69 8.94
C THR A 24 -2.59 8.54 9.49
N GLY A 25 -2.28 9.39 10.46
CA GLY A 25 -3.26 10.35 10.98
C GLY A 25 -3.74 11.35 9.94
N SER A 26 -4.96 11.83 10.12
CA SER A 26 -5.53 12.92 9.34
C SER A 26 -5.23 14.28 9.96
N ILE A 27 -5.28 15.35 9.17
CA ILE A 27 -5.20 16.74 9.63
C ILE A 27 -6.37 17.50 9.00
N PRO A 28 -7.55 17.50 9.63
CA PRO A 28 -8.76 18.12 9.08
C PRO A 28 -8.57 19.60 8.76
N ARG A 29 -7.85 20.34 9.60
CA ARG A 29 -7.54 21.77 9.41
C ARG A 29 -6.80 22.06 8.08
N LEU A 30 -6.01 21.10 7.58
CA LEU A 30 -5.28 21.20 6.32
C LEU A 30 -5.94 20.41 5.20
N ASN A 31 -7.15 19.91 5.41
CA ASN A 31 -7.89 19.08 4.49
C ASN A 31 -7.09 17.81 4.05
N TRP A 32 -6.29 17.26 4.99
CA TRP A 32 -5.50 16.06 4.77
C TRP A 32 -6.21 14.84 5.38
N PRO A 33 -6.67 13.89 4.56
CA PRO A 33 -7.44 12.73 5.05
C PRO A 33 -6.58 11.61 5.66
N GLY A 34 -5.27 11.71 5.59
CA GLY A 34 -4.37 10.61 5.90
C GLY A 34 -4.08 9.71 4.70
N MET A 35 -3.23 8.71 4.92
CA MET A 35 -2.84 7.73 3.90
C MET A 35 -3.23 6.32 4.33
N CYS A 36 -3.68 5.53 3.37
CA CYS A 36 -3.88 4.09 3.50
C CYS A 36 -2.60 3.37 3.06
N LEU A 37 -2.07 2.53 3.93
CA LEU A 37 -0.83 1.78 3.72
C LEU A 37 -1.14 0.29 3.62
N HIS A 38 -0.49 -0.39 2.69
CA HIS A 38 -0.62 -1.82 2.49
C HIS A 38 0.74 -2.52 2.47
N ASP A 39 0.78 -3.71 3.05
CA ASP A 39 1.85 -4.67 2.80
C ASP A 39 1.58 -5.33 1.45
N ALA A 40 2.47 -5.15 0.51
CA ALA A 40 2.21 -5.50 -0.88
C ALA A 40 3.14 -6.59 -1.44
N GLY A 41 3.75 -7.41 -0.61
CA GLY A 41 4.72 -8.43 -1.05
C GLY A 41 4.19 -9.38 -2.13
N ASN A 42 2.92 -9.76 -2.06
CA ASN A 42 2.27 -10.72 -2.96
C ASN A 42 1.02 -10.17 -3.66
N GLY A 43 0.77 -8.87 -3.60
CA GLY A 43 -0.43 -8.24 -4.14
C GLY A 43 -1.30 -7.61 -3.06
N VAL A 44 -2.53 -7.23 -3.43
CA VAL A 44 -3.48 -6.60 -2.52
C VAL A 44 -3.93 -7.60 -1.46
N ARG A 45 -3.85 -7.21 -0.18
CA ARG A 45 -4.29 -8.05 0.94
C ARG A 45 -5.67 -7.63 1.43
N ALA A 46 -6.36 -8.56 2.08
CA ALA A 46 -7.67 -8.33 2.69
C ALA A 46 -8.74 -7.78 1.73
N ALA A 47 -8.65 -8.14 0.43
CA ALA A 47 -9.61 -7.78 -0.60
C ALA A 47 -10.02 -9.02 -1.38
N GLU A 48 -11.25 -9.05 -1.86
CA GLU A 48 -11.77 -10.11 -2.74
C GLU A 48 -11.45 -9.79 -4.21
N LEU A 49 -11.45 -10.84 -5.04
CA LEU A 49 -11.21 -10.73 -6.49
C LEU A 49 -9.89 -10.02 -6.81
N VAL A 50 -8.82 -10.48 -6.19
CA VAL A 50 -7.45 -10.02 -6.41
C VAL A 50 -6.54 -11.16 -6.78
N ASN A 51 -5.47 -10.87 -7.54
CA ASN A 51 -4.47 -11.86 -7.88
C ASN A 51 -3.45 -12.04 -6.74
N SER A 52 -2.99 -13.27 -6.56
CA SER A 52 -1.82 -13.57 -5.76
C SER A 52 -0.61 -13.64 -6.68
N TYR A 53 0.34 -12.74 -6.46
CA TYR A 53 1.58 -12.71 -7.22
C TYR A 53 2.68 -13.53 -6.54
N PRO A 54 3.62 -14.12 -7.30
CA PRO A 54 4.79 -14.77 -6.72
C PRO A 54 5.58 -13.81 -5.83
N TYR A 55 6.27 -14.35 -4.83
CA TYR A 55 7.18 -13.56 -4.00
C TYR A 55 8.25 -12.85 -4.84
N ALA A 56 8.72 -11.70 -4.36
CA ALA A 56 9.77 -10.95 -5.03
C ALA A 56 11.05 -11.76 -5.23
N LEU A 57 11.33 -12.69 -4.32
CA LEU A 57 12.46 -13.65 -4.44
C LEU A 57 12.37 -14.48 -5.71
N HIS A 58 11.20 -15.00 -6.06
CA HIS A 58 11.01 -15.78 -7.30
C HIS A 58 11.23 -14.91 -8.54
N SER A 59 10.75 -13.67 -8.51
CA SER A 59 10.96 -12.72 -9.59
C SER A 59 12.44 -12.38 -9.75
N GLY A 60 13.15 -12.15 -8.64
CA GLY A 60 14.59 -11.92 -8.64
C GLY A 60 15.39 -13.15 -9.14
N ALA A 61 15.01 -14.33 -8.71
CA ALA A 61 15.66 -15.60 -9.12
C ALA A 61 15.46 -15.90 -10.62
N SER A 62 14.50 -15.32 -11.29
CA SER A 62 14.28 -15.48 -12.72
C SER A 62 15.33 -14.76 -13.59
N TRP A 63 16.07 -13.81 -13.03
CA TRP A 63 17.01 -12.92 -13.74
C TRP A 63 16.38 -12.16 -14.93
N ASP A 64 15.04 -12.14 -15.01
CA ASP A 64 14.28 -11.45 -16.05
C ASP A 64 13.73 -10.11 -15.55
N LYS A 65 14.39 -9.04 -15.96
CA LYS A 65 14.00 -7.65 -15.60
C LYS A 65 12.62 -7.27 -16.14
N ASN A 66 12.25 -7.78 -17.32
CA ASN A 66 10.94 -7.50 -17.91
C ASN A 66 9.82 -8.16 -17.14
N LEU A 67 10.04 -9.40 -16.69
CA LEU A 67 9.09 -10.13 -15.84
C LEU A 67 8.88 -9.38 -14.51
N THR A 68 9.98 -8.96 -13.89
CA THR A 68 9.94 -8.19 -12.63
C THR A 68 9.18 -6.86 -12.80
N TYR A 69 9.45 -6.14 -13.88
CA TYR A 69 8.73 -4.91 -14.20
C TYR A 69 7.24 -5.15 -14.43
N LYS A 70 6.88 -6.14 -15.23
CA LYS A 70 5.46 -6.50 -15.49
C LYS A 70 4.73 -6.89 -14.19
N ARG A 71 5.39 -7.66 -13.31
CA ARG A 71 4.84 -8.00 -12.00
C ARG A 71 4.47 -6.73 -11.21
N GLY A 72 5.40 -5.79 -11.07
CA GLY A 72 5.16 -4.52 -10.38
C GLY A 72 4.06 -3.68 -11.02
N LEU A 73 4.06 -3.60 -12.36
CA LEU A 73 3.04 -2.86 -13.11
C LEU A 73 1.63 -3.42 -12.90
N HIS A 74 1.48 -4.73 -12.95
CA HIS A 74 0.18 -5.39 -12.76
C HIS A 74 -0.30 -5.24 -11.31
N MET A 75 0.57 -5.45 -10.33
CA MET A 75 0.25 -5.20 -8.92
C MET A 75 -0.20 -3.75 -8.69
N GLY A 76 0.55 -2.78 -9.21
CA GLY A 76 0.20 -1.35 -9.08
C GLY A 76 -1.15 -1.00 -9.70
N LYS A 77 -1.49 -1.58 -10.86
CA LYS A 77 -2.81 -1.42 -11.49
C LYS A 77 -3.93 -1.98 -10.61
N GLU A 78 -3.71 -3.13 -9.98
CA GLU A 78 -4.69 -3.77 -9.11
C GLU A 78 -4.91 -2.96 -7.83
N PHE A 79 -3.84 -2.48 -7.19
CA PHE A 79 -3.93 -1.55 -6.05
C PHE A 79 -4.72 -0.28 -6.40
N LYS A 80 -4.42 0.32 -7.55
CA LYS A 80 -5.17 1.49 -8.04
C LYS A 80 -6.64 1.17 -8.28
N GLY A 81 -6.93 0.04 -8.89
CA GLY A 81 -8.31 -0.41 -9.14
C GLY A 81 -9.12 -0.67 -7.87
N LYS A 82 -8.45 -1.08 -6.78
CA LYS A 82 -9.05 -1.28 -5.45
C LYS A 82 -9.10 0.00 -4.60
N GLY A 83 -8.73 1.16 -5.16
CA GLY A 83 -8.82 2.46 -4.48
C GLY A 83 -7.69 2.74 -3.48
N SER A 84 -6.66 1.93 -3.44
CA SER A 84 -5.49 2.21 -2.62
C SER A 84 -4.69 3.38 -3.18
N LYS A 85 -4.41 4.38 -2.34
CA LYS A 85 -3.64 5.57 -2.73
C LYS A 85 -2.13 5.38 -2.62
N SER A 86 -1.70 4.37 -1.87
CA SER A 86 -0.28 4.03 -1.72
C SER A 86 -0.10 2.55 -1.40
N SER A 87 0.90 1.95 -2.01
CA SER A 87 1.36 0.59 -1.68
C SER A 87 2.82 0.66 -1.28
N PHE A 88 3.16 0.06 -0.15
CA PHE A 88 4.55 -0.20 0.19
C PHE A 88 4.86 -1.66 -0.12
N THR A 89 5.85 -1.88 -0.97
CA THR A 89 6.54 -3.16 -1.11
C THR A 89 7.89 -3.04 -0.43
N LEU A 90 8.10 -3.83 0.57
CA LEU A 90 9.44 -4.15 1.05
C LEU A 90 10.02 -5.30 0.20
#